data_5d2c35e992aa0b3c7747496b2eda4bec
#
_entry.id   5d2c35e992aa0b3c7747496b2eda4bec
#
_cell.length_a   1.000
_cell.length_b   1.000
_cell.length_c   1.000
_cell.angle_alpha   90.00
_cell.angle_beta   90.00
_cell.angle_gamma   90.00
#
_symmetry.space_group_name_H-M   'P 1'
#
loop_
_entity.id
_entity.type
_entity.pdbx_description
1 polymer ?
#
loop_
_entity_poly.entity_id
_entity_poly.type
_entity_poly.pdbx_seq_one_letter_code
_entity_poly.pdbx_strand_id
1 'polypeptide(L)'
;SGNLQTAVYFFSLLFVSAVINAKKGMVINMSYEVKKTDGRARRGTMNTVHGVIETPVFMNVGTSAAVKGGISTFDLQEIGCQVELSNTYHLHIRPGDGLIRDLGGIHKFFNWNRPVLTDSGGFQVFSLAKLRSIKEEGVYFSSHIDGKKIFMGPEESMRIQSNLASTIAMAFDECVENPADYNYARSSCERTYRWLVRCAEEHKRLNSLPETINPNQLLFGINQGSTYEDLRINHMEQIAGLGLDGYAIGGLAVGEDTDEMYRIIDAVEPHMPYDKPRYLMGVGTPVNILEAVHLGVDFFDCV
;
A
#
# COMPACT_ATOMS: atom_id res chain seq x y z
N SER A 1 -44.04 34.42 27.03
CA SER A 1 -43.91 33.42 25.95
C SER A 1 -42.72 33.67 25.01
N GLY A 2 -41.90 34.72 25.25
CA GLY A 2 -40.76 35.09 24.41
C GLY A 2 -39.43 34.33 24.72
N ASN A 3 -39.28 33.78 25.90
CA ASN A 3 -37.99 33.24 26.35
C ASN A 3 -37.69 31.77 25.92
N LEU A 4 -38.67 30.99 25.59
CA LEU A 4 -38.44 29.58 25.19
C LEU A 4 -38.01 29.45 23.72
N GLN A 5 -38.54 30.25 22.82
CA GLN A 5 -38.15 30.24 21.40
C GLN A 5 -36.73 30.73 21.20
N THR A 6 -36.29 31.75 21.95
CA THR A 6 -34.91 32.26 21.88
C THR A 6 -33.90 31.25 22.45
N ALA A 7 -34.24 30.51 23.50
CA ALA A 7 -33.37 29.45 24.04
C ALA A 7 -33.24 28.25 23.07
N VAL A 8 -34.31 27.85 22.41
CA VAL A 8 -34.25 26.76 21.40
C VAL A 8 -33.41 27.15 20.19
N TYR A 9 -33.48 28.41 19.73
CA TYR A 9 -32.61 28.94 18.66
C TYR A 9 -31.14 28.97 19.05
N PHE A 10 -30.81 29.38 20.29
CA PHE A 10 -29.44 29.39 20.79
C PHE A 10 -28.86 27.99 20.96
N PHE A 11 -29.66 27.04 21.46
CA PHE A 11 -29.24 25.62 21.55
C PHE A 11 -29.05 24.98 20.18
N SER A 12 -29.93 25.27 19.21
CA SER A 12 -29.74 24.74 17.84
C SER A 12 -28.51 25.33 17.13
N LEU A 13 -28.21 26.61 17.31
CA LEU A 13 -27.02 27.25 16.78
C LEU A 13 -25.73 26.75 17.45
N LEU A 14 -25.74 26.49 18.76
CA LEU A 14 -24.62 25.88 19.46
C LEU A 14 -24.40 24.43 19.05
N PHE A 15 -25.47 23.66 18.84
CA PHE A 15 -25.39 22.27 18.35
C PHE A 15 -24.89 22.20 16.91
N VAL A 16 -25.37 23.08 16.03
CA VAL A 16 -24.90 23.19 14.63
C VAL A 16 -23.44 23.67 14.59
N SER A 17 -23.06 24.64 15.44
CA SER A 17 -21.67 25.09 15.55
C SER A 17 -20.75 24.00 16.14
N ALA A 18 -21.20 23.23 17.12
CA ALA A 18 -20.48 22.09 17.67
C ALA A 18 -20.34 20.95 16.66
N VAL A 19 -21.38 20.67 15.87
CA VAL A 19 -21.34 19.67 14.78
C VAL A 19 -20.49 20.15 13.60
N ILE A 20 -20.48 21.46 13.29
CA ILE A 20 -19.58 22.03 12.27
C ILE A 20 -18.13 22.07 12.76
N ASN A 21 -17.87 22.34 14.03
CA ASN A 21 -16.52 22.28 14.62
C ASN A 21 -16.04 20.83 14.86
N ALA A 22 -16.92 19.86 15.09
CA ALA A 22 -16.58 18.43 15.09
C ALA A 22 -16.34 17.90 13.69
N LYS A 23 -16.88 18.54 12.63
CA LYS A 23 -16.56 18.28 11.23
C LYS A 23 -15.37 19.08 10.68
N LYS A 24 -14.83 20.07 11.41
CA LYS A 24 -13.46 20.51 11.22
C LYS A 24 -12.56 19.42 11.80
N GLY A 25 -12.33 18.42 10.96
CA GLY A 25 -11.62 17.19 11.28
C GLY A 25 -10.37 17.52 12.10
N MET A 26 -10.22 16.80 13.18
CA MET A 26 -8.93 16.63 13.83
C MET A 26 -7.95 16.32 12.70
N VAL A 27 -7.03 17.25 12.41
CA VAL A 27 -5.97 17.03 11.42
C VAL A 27 -5.15 15.89 12.01
N ILE A 28 -5.47 14.66 11.59
CA ILE A 28 -4.63 13.50 11.92
C ILE A 28 -3.33 13.79 11.20
N ASN A 29 -2.30 14.13 11.96
CA ASN A 29 -0.96 14.28 11.41
C ASN A 29 -0.49 12.87 11.02
N MET A 30 -0.71 12.50 9.76
CA MET A 30 -0.23 11.25 9.21
C MET A 30 1.29 11.32 9.18
N SER A 31 1.93 10.53 10.03
CA SER A 31 3.37 10.56 10.22
C SER A 31 3.88 9.20 10.64
N TYR A 32 5.09 8.89 10.20
CA TYR A 32 5.87 7.79 10.75
C TYR A 32 6.95 8.37 11.66
N GLU A 33 7.11 7.78 12.84
CA GLU A 33 8.11 8.21 13.81
C GLU A 33 8.86 7.00 14.35
N VAL A 34 10.18 7.00 14.18
CA VAL A 34 11.06 5.99 14.80
C VAL A 34 11.19 6.31 16.29
N LYS A 35 10.71 5.42 17.14
CA LYS A 35 10.69 5.59 18.61
C LYS A 35 11.95 5.07 19.27
N LYS A 36 12.54 4.00 18.74
CA LYS A 36 13.74 3.37 19.28
C LYS A 36 14.47 2.58 18.19
N THR A 37 15.78 2.51 18.31
CA THR A 37 16.64 1.70 17.44
C THR A 37 17.56 0.80 18.25
N ASP A 38 17.95 -0.33 17.63
CA ASP A 38 19.02 -1.21 18.09
C ASP A 38 19.81 -1.66 16.85
N GLY A 39 20.99 -1.11 16.67
CA GLY A 39 21.68 -1.15 15.37
C GLY A 39 20.81 -0.49 14.29
N ARG A 40 20.50 -1.23 13.22
CA ARG A 40 19.57 -0.80 12.16
C ARG A 40 18.12 -1.17 12.46
N ALA A 41 17.87 -2.12 13.34
CA ALA A 41 16.51 -2.47 13.75
C ALA A 41 15.79 -1.26 14.33
N ARG A 42 14.53 -1.05 13.94
CA ARG A 42 13.73 0.12 14.32
C ARG A 42 12.38 -0.30 14.89
N ARG A 43 12.01 0.31 15.99
CA ARG A 43 10.64 0.34 16.47
C ARG A 43 10.04 1.70 16.16
N GLY A 44 8.93 1.72 15.45
CA GLY A 44 8.28 2.97 15.05
C GLY A 44 6.77 2.94 15.25
N THR A 45 6.15 4.09 15.03
CA THR A 45 4.70 4.28 15.07
C THR A 45 4.26 5.05 13.84
N MET A 46 3.29 4.50 13.11
CA MET A 46 2.66 5.15 11.96
C MET A 46 1.23 5.55 12.29
N ASN A 47 0.95 6.86 12.26
CA ASN A 47 -0.39 7.38 12.46
C ASN A 47 -1.14 7.43 11.12
N THR A 48 -2.34 6.85 11.07
CA THR A 48 -3.19 6.83 9.88
C THR A 48 -4.62 7.24 10.21
N VAL A 49 -5.43 7.52 9.19
CA VAL A 49 -6.86 7.86 9.37
C VAL A 49 -7.70 6.69 9.92
N HIS A 50 -7.20 5.45 9.83
CA HIS A 50 -7.88 4.25 10.32
C HIS A 50 -7.23 3.66 11.57
N GLY A 51 -6.34 4.40 12.23
CA GLY A 51 -5.67 3.98 13.45
C GLY A 51 -4.15 4.01 13.37
N VAL A 52 -3.53 3.52 14.42
CA VAL A 52 -2.08 3.51 14.61
C VAL A 52 -1.52 2.15 14.26
N ILE A 53 -0.37 2.12 13.59
CA ILE A 53 0.40 0.92 13.31
C ILE A 53 1.71 1.02 14.07
N GLU A 54 1.96 0.07 14.96
CA GLU A 54 3.24 -0.11 15.65
C GLU A 54 4.13 -1.05 14.83
N THR A 55 5.35 -0.63 14.52
CA THR A 55 6.30 -1.43 13.74
C THR A 55 7.44 -1.99 14.62
N PRO A 56 8.04 -3.14 14.24
CA PRO A 56 7.77 -3.96 13.06
C PRO A 56 6.39 -4.61 13.08
N VAL A 57 5.78 -4.80 11.89
CA VAL A 57 4.43 -5.34 11.76
C VAL A 57 4.33 -6.33 10.60
N PHE A 58 3.59 -7.41 10.82
CA PHE A 58 3.18 -8.35 9.78
C PHE A 58 1.74 -8.07 9.36
N MET A 59 1.49 -8.03 8.05
CA MET A 59 0.17 -7.81 7.45
C MET A 59 -0.41 -9.14 6.97
N ASN A 60 -1.56 -9.53 7.50
CA ASN A 60 -2.28 -10.71 7.02
C ASN A 60 -2.82 -10.44 5.61
N VAL A 61 -2.66 -11.40 4.70
CA VAL A 61 -3.14 -11.26 3.32
C VAL A 61 -4.58 -11.73 3.20
N GLY A 62 -5.48 -10.76 3.05
CA GLY A 62 -6.88 -10.98 2.71
C GLY A 62 -7.13 -10.78 1.21
N THR A 63 -6.86 -11.79 0.39
CA THR A 63 -6.84 -11.71 -1.07
C THR A 63 -8.03 -10.95 -1.67
N SER A 64 -9.24 -11.20 -1.18
CA SER A 64 -10.48 -10.53 -1.61
C SER A 64 -11.22 -9.95 -0.42
N ALA A 65 -10.53 -9.19 0.42
CA ALA A 65 -11.01 -8.69 1.70
C ALA A 65 -11.44 -9.82 2.67
N ALA A 66 -10.77 -10.97 2.56
CA ALA A 66 -10.95 -12.12 3.44
C ALA A 66 -9.70 -13.01 3.40
N VAL A 67 -9.24 -13.44 4.56
CA VAL A 67 -8.11 -14.38 4.69
C VAL A 67 -8.57 -15.78 4.26
N LYS A 68 -7.80 -16.40 3.39
CA LYS A 68 -8.05 -17.80 2.97
C LYS A 68 -8.01 -18.73 4.19
N GLY A 69 -8.87 -19.74 4.20
CA GLY A 69 -8.94 -20.71 5.30
C GLY A 69 -10.01 -20.41 6.35
N GLY A 70 -10.83 -19.36 6.14
CA GLY A 70 -12.00 -19.10 6.99
C GLY A 70 -11.72 -18.25 8.23
N ILE A 71 -10.62 -17.49 8.26
CA ILE A 71 -10.36 -16.52 9.31
C ILE A 71 -11.18 -15.25 9.02
N SER A 72 -12.03 -14.88 9.96
CA SER A 72 -12.87 -13.68 9.87
C SER A 72 -12.13 -12.43 10.37
N THR A 73 -12.69 -11.25 10.08
CA THR A 73 -12.20 -9.97 10.65
C THR A 73 -12.29 -9.92 12.18
N PHE A 74 -13.24 -10.65 12.78
CA PHE A 74 -13.33 -10.77 14.24
C PHE A 74 -12.16 -11.57 14.80
N ASP A 75 -11.78 -12.68 14.16
CA ASP A 75 -10.61 -13.47 14.55
C ASP A 75 -9.31 -12.64 14.42
N LEU A 76 -9.19 -11.87 13.33
CA LEU A 76 -8.05 -10.96 13.13
C LEU A 76 -7.98 -9.87 14.20
N GLN A 77 -9.13 -9.35 14.64
CA GLN A 77 -9.20 -8.37 15.73
C GLN A 77 -8.78 -8.99 17.06
N GLU A 78 -9.25 -10.22 17.35
CA GLU A 78 -8.94 -10.96 18.59
C GLU A 78 -7.45 -11.26 18.72
N ILE A 79 -6.79 -11.69 17.64
CA ILE A 79 -5.33 -11.95 17.65
C ILE A 79 -4.50 -10.66 17.58
N GLY A 80 -5.12 -9.49 17.53
CA GLY A 80 -4.42 -8.21 17.56
C GLY A 80 -3.81 -7.79 16.21
N CYS A 81 -4.29 -8.32 15.06
CA CYS A 81 -3.84 -7.86 13.74
C CYS A 81 -4.04 -6.35 13.62
N GLN A 82 -2.98 -5.62 13.27
CA GLN A 82 -2.99 -4.17 13.22
C GLN A 82 -3.37 -3.63 11.84
N VAL A 83 -2.93 -4.30 10.78
CA VAL A 83 -3.12 -3.91 9.40
C VAL A 83 -3.31 -5.16 8.53
N GLU A 84 -4.30 -5.11 7.63
CA GLU A 84 -4.56 -6.16 6.66
C GLU A 84 -4.11 -5.73 5.27
N LEU A 85 -3.59 -6.67 4.47
CA LEU A 85 -3.29 -6.47 3.07
C LEU A 85 -4.38 -7.09 2.20
N SER A 86 -4.94 -6.32 1.27
CA SER A 86 -5.90 -6.80 0.27
C SER A 86 -5.37 -6.59 -1.15
N ASN A 87 -5.73 -7.52 -2.06
CA ASN A 87 -5.19 -7.49 -3.41
C ASN A 87 -6.08 -6.69 -4.37
N THR A 88 -5.54 -5.61 -4.90
CA THR A 88 -6.20 -4.70 -5.85
C THR A 88 -6.73 -5.43 -7.08
N TYR A 89 -5.92 -6.27 -7.70
CA TYR A 89 -6.34 -7.04 -8.89
C TYR A 89 -7.55 -7.92 -8.61
N HIS A 90 -7.52 -8.72 -7.54
CA HIS A 90 -8.62 -9.62 -7.19
C HIS A 90 -9.92 -8.89 -6.92
N LEU A 91 -9.86 -7.81 -6.15
CA LEU A 91 -11.02 -6.98 -5.82
C LEU A 91 -11.58 -6.22 -7.03
N HIS A 92 -10.72 -5.80 -7.96
CA HIS A 92 -11.13 -5.20 -9.24
C HIS A 92 -11.89 -6.18 -10.13
N ILE A 93 -11.36 -7.43 -10.26
CA ILE A 93 -12.02 -8.45 -11.07
C ILE A 93 -13.32 -8.95 -10.44
N ARG A 94 -13.33 -9.14 -9.13
CA ARG A 94 -14.48 -9.64 -8.38
C ARG A 94 -14.42 -9.21 -6.92
N PRO A 95 -15.40 -8.46 -6.39
CA PRO A 95 -16.71 -8.13 -6.99
C PRO A 95 -16.68 -6.91 -7.93
N GLY A 96 -15.58 -6.20 -8.04
CA GLY A 96 -15.41 -4.94 -8.75
C GLY A 96 -15.23 -3.76 -7.79
N ASP A 97 -14.21 -2.95 -8.04
CA ASP A 97 -13.87 -1.77 -7.23
C ASP A 97 -15.00 -0.73 -7.18
N GLY A 98 -15.78 -0.59 -8.26
CA GLY A 98 -16.95 0.28 -8.31
C GLY A 98 -18.03 -0.12 -7.31
N LEU A 99 -18.33 -1.42 -7.17
CA LEU A 99 -19.28 -1.92 -6.17
C LEU A 99 -18.77 -1.64 -4.75
N ILE A 100 -17.48 -1.88 -4.50
CA ILE A 100 -16.89 -1.63 -3.17
C ILE A 100 -16.95 -0.14 -2.83
N ARG A 101 -16.67 0.76 -3.80
CA ARG A 101 -16.85 2.20 -3.64
C ARG A 101 -18.30 2.54 -3.25
N ASP A 102 -19.28 2.00 -3.98
CA ASP A 102 -20.70 2.30 -3.75
C ASP A 102 -21.20 1.80 -2.37
N LEU A 103 -20.53 0.78 -1.82
CA LEU A 103 -20.72 0.31 -0.44
C LEU A 103 -19.97 1.15 0.61
N GLY A 104 -19.18 2.14 0.18
CA GLY A 104 -18.46 3.06 1.06
C GLY A 104 -17.03 2.63 1.40
N GLY A 105 -16.39 1.88 0.50
CA GLY A 105 -15.00 1.47 0.57
C GLY A 105 -14.77 0.11 1.24
N ILE A 106 -13.51 -0.35 1.16
CA ILE A 106 -13.10 -1.69 1.61
C ILE A 106 -13.35 -1.91 3.09
N HIS A 107 -13.15 -0.92 3.93
CA HIS A 107 -13.36 -1.01 5.38
C HIS A 107 -14.81 -1.37 5.75
N LYS A 108 -15.78 -0.80 5.03
CA LYS A 108 -17.19 -1.15 5.20
C LYS A 108 -17.53 -2.48 4.55
N PHE A 109 -16.93 -2.77 3.41
CA PHE A 109 -17.19 -3.97 2.63
C PHE A 109 -16.95 -5.25 3.45
N PHE A 110 -15.84 -5.31 4.22
CA PHE A 110 -15.55 -6.50 5.05
C PHE A 110 -15.53 -6.25 6.55
N ASN A 111 -16.15 -5.13 6.99
CA ASN A 111 -16.31 -4.77 8.39
C ASN A 111 -15.00 -4.72 9.19
N TRP A 112 -14.01 -3.99 8.64
CA TRP A 112 -12.71 -3.80 9.25
C TRP A 112 -12.46 -2.33 9.59
N ASN A 113 -12.13 -2.03 10.84
CA ASN A 113 -11.97 -0.66 11.34
C ASN A 113 -10.52 -0.24 11.58
N ARG A 114 -9.56 -1.08 11.21
CA ARG A 114 -8.12 -0.83 11.30
C ARG A 114 -7.53 -0.57 9.93
N PRO A 115 -6.25 -0.13 9.82
CA PRO A 115 -5.60 0.11 8.54
C PRO A 115 -5.67 -1.07 7.56
N VAL A 116 -5.79 -0.74 6.28
CA VAL A 116 -5.70 -1.67 5.15
C VAL A 116 -4.67 -1.15 4.17
N LEU A 117 -3.73 -1.99 3.76
CA LEU A 117 -2.87 -1.76 2.62
C LEU A 117 -3.44 -2.50 1.41
N THR A 118 -3.54 -1.83 0.26
CA THR A 118 -3.81 -2.49 -1.02
C THR A 118 -2.55 -2.55 -1.85
N ASP A 119 -2.25 -3.74 -2.40
CA ASP A 119 -1.12 -3.90 -3.32
C ASP A 119 -1.36 -3.13 -4.64
N SER A 120 -0.33 -3.05 -5.49
CA SER A 120 -0.42 -2.36 -6.78
C SER A 120 -1.31 -3.08 -7.81
N GLY A 121 -1.55 -4.38 -7.62
CA GLY A 121 -2.10 -5.28 -8.63
C GLY A 121 -1.07 -5.77 -9.66
N GLY A 122 0.13 -5.17 -9.69
CA GLY A 122 1.19 -5.48 -10.66
C GLY A 122 1.66 -6.93 -10.56
N PHE A 123 2.00 -7.41 -9.37
CA PHE A 123 2.49 -8.78 -9.19
C PHE A 123 1.50 -9.84 -9.70
N GLN A 124 0.19 -9.69 -9.44
CA GLN A 124 -0.83 -10.64 -9.92
C GLN A 124 -0.95 -10.61 -11.45
N VAL A 125 -0.82 -9.44 -12.06
CA VAL A 125 -0.75 -9.31 -13.52
C VAL A 125 0.47 -10.03 -14.06
N PHE A 126 1.62 -9.96 -13.37
CA PHE A 126 2.83 -10.67 -13.78
C PHE A 126 2.78 -12.18 -13.53
N SER A 127 2.25 -12.61 -12.39
CA SER A 127 2.25 -14.02 -11.99
C SER A 127 1.12 -14.86 -12.60
N LEU A 128 -0.08 -14.27 -12.79
CA LEU A 128 -1.27 -15.00 -13.24
C LEU A 128 -1.53 -14.90 -14.74
N ALA A 129 -1.01 -13.88 -15.42
CA ALA A 129 -1.27 -13.64 -16.82
C ALA A 129 -0.24 -14.36 -17.72
N LYS A 130 -0.60 -15.53 -18.26
CA LYS A 130 0.22 -16.28 -19.24
C LYS A 130 0.48 -15.52 -20.53
N LEU A 131 -0.43 -14.63 -20.94
CA LEU A 131 -0.34 -13.76 -22.11
C LEU A 131 -0.49 -12.32 -21.66
N ARG A 132 0.65 -11.64 -21.52
CA ARG A 132 0.72 -10.22 -21.17
C ARG A 132 1.56 -9.45 -22.18
N SER A 133 1.19 -8.21 -22.42
CA SER A 133 1.97 -7.27 -23.22
C SER A 133 2.25 -6.05 -22.35
N ILE A 134 3.54 -5.86 -22.00
CA ILE A 134 4.01 -4.73 -21.22
C ILE A 134 4.38 -3.63 -22.19
N LYS A 135 3.85 -2.44 -21.97
CA LYS A 135 4.13 -1.24 -22.75
C LYS A 135 4.39 -0.06 -21.81
N GLU A 136 4.77 1.07 -22.34
CA GLU A 136 5.00 2.28 -21.54
C GLU A 136 3.73 2.79 -20.86
N GLU A 137 2.58 2.66 -21.52
CA GLU A 137 1.29 3.07 -20.95
C GLU A 137 0.81 2.17 -19.81
N GLY A 138 1.18 0.87 -19.79
CA GLY A 138 0.75 -0.12 -18.81
C GLY A 138 0.79 -1.53 -19.37
N VAL A 139 0.00 -2.44 -18.81
CA VAL A 139 -0.01 -3.87 -19.15
C VAL A 139 -1.37 -4.30 -19.67
N TYR A 140 -1.38 -4.95 -20.83
CA TYR A 140 -2.53 -5.64 -21.39
C TYR A 140 -2.45 -7.13 -21.08
N PHE A 141 -3.50 -7.69 -20.53
CA PHE A 141 -3.54 -9.10 -20.15
C PHE A 141 -4.96 -9.66 -20.20
N SER A 142 -5.09 -10.98 -20.01
CA SER A 142 -6.40 -11.63 -19.93
C SER A 142 -6.72 -12.07 -18.51
N SER A 143 -7.93 -11.78 -18.04
CA SER A 143 -8.43 -12.24 -16.74
C SER A 143 -8.33 -13.76 -16.64
N HIS A 144 -7.81 -14.26 -15.52
CA HIS A 144 -7.71 -15.68 -15.23
C HIS A 144 -9.07 -16.34 -14.93
N ILE A 145 -10.12 -15.52 -14.68
CA ILE A 145 -11.46 -16.01 -14.34
C ILE A 145 -12.28 -16.28 -15.60
N ASP A 146 -12.33 -15.31 -16.52
CA ASP A 146 -13.24 -15.31 -17.68
C ASP A 146 -12.54 -15.04 -19.03
N GLY A 147 -11.22 -14.87 -19.03
CA GLY A 147 -10.44 -14.59 -20.22
C GLY A 147 -10.62 -13.19 -20.82
N LYS A 148 -11.41 -12.31 -20.20
CA LYS A 148 -11.63 -10.96 -20.67
C LYS A 148 -10.33 -10.17 -20.73
N LYS A 149 -10.13 -9.41 -21.82
CA LYS A 149 -8.99 -8.52 -21.96
C LYS A 149 -9.13 -7.33 -21.00
N ILE A 150 -8.07 -7.07 -20.25
CA ILE A 150 -7.97 -6.02 -19.26
C ILE A 150 -6.72 -5.20 -19.54
N PHE A 151 -6.83 -3.90 -19.35
CA PHE A 151 -5.70 -3.00 -19.28
C PHE A 151 -5.54 -2.54 -17.83
N MET A 152 -4.31 -2.51 -17.34
CA MET A 152 -3.94 -1.95 -16.05
C MET A 152 -2.64 -1.16 -16.21
N GLY A 153 -2.68 0.08 -15.85
CA GLY A 153 -1.55 0.99 -15.81
C GLY A 153 -1.53 1.79 -14.51
N PRO A 154 -0.61 2.73 -14.37
CA PRO A 154 -0.49 3.57 -13.18
C PRO A 154 -1.80 4.24 -12.76
N GLU A 155 -2.47 4.90 -13.69
CA GLU A 155 -3.70 5.64 -13.41
C GLU A 155 -4.87 4.70 -13.06
N GLU A 156 -4.98 3.55 -13.76
CA GLU A 156 -5.99 2.54 -13.47
C GLU A 156 -5.80 1.95 -12.08
N SER A 157 -4.56 1.61 -11.72
CA SER A 157 -4.23 1.07 -10.39
C SER A 157 -4.59 2.08 -9.30
N MET A 158 -4.20 3.34 -9.46
CA MET A 158 -4.53 4.40 -8.48
C MET A 158 -6.04 4.62 -8.38
N ARG A 159 -6.77 4.65 -9.50
CA ARG A 159 -8.23 4.79 -9.49
C ARG A 159 -8.92 3.63 -8.79
N ILE A 160 -8.47 2.39 -9.04
CA ILE A 160 -9.01 1.20 -8.37
C ILE A 160 -8.78 1.29 -6.86
N GLN A 161 -7.56 1.61 -6.42
CA GLN A 161 -7.22 1.71 -5.01
C GLN A 161 -7.94 2.89 -4.32
N SER A 162 -8.16 3.99 -5.02
CA SER A 162 -9.00 5.10 -4.55
C SER A 162 -10.47 4.69 -4.36
N ASN A 163 -11.03 3.89 -5.28
CA ASN A 163 -12.38 3.32 -5.15
C ASN A 163 -12.47 2.34 -3.98
N LEU A 164 -11.43 1.54 -3.74
CA LEU A 164 -11.32 0.67 -2.56
C LEU A 164 -11.20 1.48 -1.28
N ALA A 165 -10.69 2.71 -1.35
CA ALA A 165 -10.49 3.60 -0.20
C ALA A 165 -9.61 3.00 0.90
N SER A 166 -8.56 2.26 0.52
CA SER A 166 -7.57 1.71 1.45
C SER A 166 -6.85 2.81 2.24
N THR A 167 -6.22 2.45 3.34
CA THR A 167 -5.40 3.38 4.13
C THR A 167 -4.09 3.70 3.41
N ILE A 168 -3.46 2.67 2.85
CA ILE A 168 -2.20 2.74 2.13
C ILE A 168 -2.38 2.10 0.76
N ALA A 169 -2.03 2.83 -0.30
CA ALA A 169 -1.96 2.35 -1.66
C ALA A 169 -0.51 2.09 -2.06
N MET A 170 -0.27 1.03 -2.85
CA MET A 170 1.02 0.76 -3.46
C MET A 170 1.05 1.28 -4.88
N ALA A 171 2.16 1.91 -5.30
CA ALA A 171 2.35 2.34 -6.67
C ALA A 171 2.44 1.16 -7.63
N PHE A 172 1.93 1.33 -8.86
CA PHE A 172 2.01 0.30 -9.89
C PHE A 172 3.46 0.13 -10.36
N ASP A 173 3.94 -1.11 -10.40
CA ASP A 173 5.32 -1.45 -10.67
C ASP A 173 5.44 -2.65 -11.63
N GLU A 174 6.63 -2.87 -12.16
CA GLU A 174 6.98 -4.06 -12.91
C GLU A 174 7.92 -4.95 -12.10
N CYS A 175 7.40 -6.07 -11.61
CA CYS A 175 8.21 -7.12 -11.01
C CYS A 175 8.80 -8.01 -12.11
N VAL A 176 10.12 -8.13 -12.17
CA VAL A 176 10.82 -9.00 -13.12
C VAL A 176 11.06 -10.38 -12.52
N GLU A 177 11.14 -11.40 -13.39
CA GLU A 177 11.48 -12.76 -12.98
C GLU A 177 12.93 -12.83 -12.50
N ASN A 178 13.25 -13.76 -11.61
CA ASN A 178 14.61 -14.05 -11.20
C ASN A 178 15.03 -15.44 -11.73
N PRO A 179 16.20 -15.57 -12.42
CA PRO A 179 17.12 -14.51 -12.79
C PRO A 179 16.62 -13.64 -13.95
N ALA A 180 16.93 -12.36 -13.94
CA ALA A 180 16.64 -11.42 -15.03
C ALA A 180 17.92 -11.01 -15.76
N ASP A 181 17.84 -10.74 -17.07
CA ASP A 181 18.91 -10.06 -17.80
C ASP A 181 19.11 -8.62 -17.26
N TYR A 182 20.37 -8.20 -17.12
CA TYR A 182 20.71 -6.89 -16.55
C TYR A 182 20.07 -5.72 -17.31
N ASN A 183 20.15 -5.73 -18.65
CA ASN A 183 19.59 -4.63 -19.46
C ASN A 183 18.05 -4.60 -19.37
N TYR A 184 17.42 -5.78 -19.29
CA TYR A 184 15.99 -5.86 -19.06
C TYR A 184 15.63 -5.33 -17.67
N ALA A 185 16.32 -5.78 -16.62
CA ALA A 185 16.11 -5.29 -15.25
C ALA A 185 16.26 -3.78 -15.15
N ARG A 186 17.29 -3.21 -15.80
CA ARG A 186 17.49 -1.76 -15.88
C ARG A 186 16.34 -1.04 -16.58
N SER A 187 15.91 -1.52 -17.74
CA SER A 187 14.81 -0.89 -18.47
C SER A 187 13.48 -1.01 -17.73
N SER A 188 13.28 -2.08 -16.96
CA SER A 188 12.13 -2.27 -16.07
C SER A 188 12.16 -1.28 -14.89
N CYS A 189 13.32 -1.05 -14.26
CA CYS A 189 13.48 -0.02 -13.22
C CYS A 189 13.13 1.37 -13.75
N GLU A 190 13.68 1.73 -14.91
CA GLU A 190 13.38 3.02 -15.55
C GLU A 190 11.89 3.20 -15.86
N ARG A 191 11.21 2.14 -16.29
CA ARG A 191 9.76 2.13 -16.52
C ARG A 191 9.00 2.24 -15.22
N THR A 192 9.37 1.46 -14.21
CA THR A 192 8.74 1.50 -12.87
C THR A 192 8.85 2.89 -12.26
N TYR A 193 9.99 3.57 -12.41
CA TYR A 193 10.14 4.96 -11.97
C TYR A 193 9.15 5.92 -12.68
N ARG A 194 9.05 5.83 -14.02
CA ARG A 194 8.10 6.67 -14.78
C ARG A 194 6.64 6.36 -14.40
N TRP A 195 6.33 5.09 -14.17
CA TRP A 195 5.01 4.67 -13.66
C TRP A 195 4.73 5.20 -12.26
N LEU A 196 5.73 5.20 -11.38
CA LEU A 196 5.60 5.77 -10.04
C LEU A 196 5.30 7.27 -10.07
N VAL A 197 5.94 8.03 -10.95
CA VAL A 197 5.64 9.47 -11.12
C VAL A 197 4.18 9.65 -11.52
N ARG A 198 3.69 8.89 -12.50
CA ARG A 198 2.27 8.92 -12.93
C ARG A 198 1.32 8.49 -11.80
N CYS A 199 1.68 7.45 -11.03
CA CYS A 199 0.92 7.06 -9.84
C CYS A 199 0.81 8.19 -8.83
N ALA A 200 1.91 8.88 -8.53
CA ALA A 200 1.93 9.97 -7.56
C ALA A 200 1.08 11.18 -8.02
N GLU A 201 1.13 11.52 -9.29
CA GLU A 201 0.31 12.58 -9.88
C GLU A 201 -1.19 12.22 -9.82
N GLU A 202 -1.55 11.01 -10.25
CA GLU A 202 -2.94 10.55 -10.24
C GLU A 202 -3.48 10.39 -8.82
N HIS A 203 -2.70 9.84 -7.90
CA HIS A 203 -3.05 9.71 -6.48
C HIS A 203 -3.36 11.08 -5.86
N LYS A 204 -2.49 12.08 -6.10
CA LYS A 204 -2.71 13.45 -5.64
C LYS A 204 -3.99 14.04 -6.24
N ARG A 205 -4.23 13.83 -7.53
CA ARG A 205 -5.45 14.28 -8.22
C ARG A 205 -6.70 13.65 -7.59
N LEU A 206 -6.70 12.32 -7.43
CA LEU A 206 -7.82 11.59 -6.84
C LEU A 206 -8.11 12.03 -5.40
N ASN A 207 -7.08 12.19 -4.56
CA ASN A 207 -7.24 12.65 -3.18
C ASN A 207 -7.78 14.09 -3.07
N SER A 208 -7.71 14.88 -4.15
CA SER A 208 -8.28 16.24 -4.18
C SER A 208 -9.75 16.30 -4.59
N LEU A 209 -10.34 15.19 -5.06
CA LEU A 209 -11.71 15.16 -5.53
C LEU A 209 -12.70 15.09 -4.35
N PRO A 210 -13.82 15.85 -4.40
CA PRO A 210 -14.79 15.90 -3.31
C PRO A 210 -15.54 14.58 -3.08
N GLU A 211 -15.62 13.71 -4.10
CA GLU A 211 -16.27 12.40 -4.06
C GLU A 211 -15.36 11.29 -3.54
N THR A 212 -14.08 11.55 -3.28
CA THR A 212 -13.13 10.55 -2.79
C THR A 212 -13.48 10.14 -1.37
N ILE A 213 -13.65 8.83 -1.14
CA ILE A 213 -14.04 8.27 0.16
C ILE A 213 -12.92 8.49 1.19
N ASN A 214 -11.67 8.21 0.82
CA ASN A 214 -10.50 8.45 1.66
C ASN A 214 -9.53 9.45 1.01
N PRO A 215 -9.73 10.76 1.17
CA PRO A 215 -8.84 11.78 0.61
C PRO A 215 -7.47 11.87 1.30
N ASN A 216 -7.27 11.07 2.35
CA ASN A 216 -6.01 10.96 3.09
C ASN A 216 -5.35 9.59 2.88
N GLN A 217 -5.61 8.94 1.75
CA GLN A 217 -4.93 7.71 1.38
C GLN A 217 -3.43 7.98 1.20
N LEU A 218 -2.59 7.11 1.78
CA LEU A 218 -1.13 7.19 1.69
C LEU A 218 -0.63 6.44 0.46
N LEU A 219 0.51 6.84 -0.09
CA LEU A 219 1.14 6.19 -1.24
C LEU A 219 2.54 5.70 -0.91
N PHE A 220 2.78 4.40 -1.10
CA PHE A 220 4.10 3.79 -1.00
C PHE A 220 4.68 3.50 -2.39
N GLY A 221 5.96 3.86 -2.59
CA GLY A 221 6.71 3.51 -3.78
C GLY A 221 7.40 2.16 -3.64
N ILE A 222 7.68 1.49 -4.76
CA ILE A 222 8.29 0.17 -4.78
C ILE A 222 9.65 0.23 -5.47
N ASN A 223 10.69 -0.16 -4.76
CA ASN A 223 12.03 -0.35 -5.30
C ASN A 223 12.11 -1.66 -6.06
N GLN A 224 12.61 -1.61 -7.28
CA GLN A 224 12.88 -2.75 -8.15
C GLN A 224 14.35 -2.78 -8.57
N GLY A 225 14.81 -3.84 -9.25
CA GLY A 225 16.21 -3.98 -9.72
C GLY A 225 16.71 -5.42 -9.71
N SER A 226 15.81 -6.42 -9.59
CA SER A 226 16.20 -7.83 -9.45
C SER A 226 17.23 -7.99 -8.33
N THR A 227 18.30 -8.76 -8.54
CA THR A 227 19.41 -8.95 -7.60
C THR A 227 20.65 -8.10 -7.96
N TYR A 228 20.48 -7.05 -8.76
CA TYR A 228 21.55 -6.12 -9.17
C TYR A 228 21.62 -4.94 -8.20
N GLU A 229 22.65 -4.90 -7.39
CA GLU A 229 22.84 -3.92 -6.31
C GLU A 229 22.88 -2.48 -6.82
N ASP A 230 23.60 -2.22 -7.91
CA ASP A 230 23.72 -0.90 -8.54
C ASP A 230 22.38 -0.39 -9.06
N LEU A 231 21.55 -1.27 -9.66
CA LEU A 231 20.21 -0.93 -10.11
C LEU A 231 19.27 -0.63 -8.91
N ARG A 232 19.36 -1.44 -7.87
CA ARG A 232 18.59 -1.28 -6.63
C ARG A 232 18.86 0.04 -5.95
N ILE A 233 20.15 0.37 -5.76
CA ILE A 233 20.58 1.62 -5.11
C ILE A 233 20.13 2.81 -5.95
N ASN A 234 20.47 2.83 -7.24
CA ASN A 234 20.10 3.94 -8.13
C ASN A 234 18.56 4.15 -8.16
N HIS A 235 17.79 3.08 -8.30
CA HIS A 235 16.33 3.18 -8.30
C HIS A 235 15.78 3.64 -6.95
N MET A 236 16.35 3.22 -5.82
CA MET A 236 15.94 3.69 -4.50
C MET A 236 16.18 5.20 -4.33
N GLU A 237 17.36 5.69 -4.74
CA GLU A 237 17.66 7.12 -4.67
C GLU A 237 16.71 7.97 -5.53
N GLN A 238 16.35 7.46 -6.72
CA GLN A 238 15.39 8.13 -7.60
C GLN A 238 14.00 8.21 -6.95
N ILE A 239 13.47 7.10 -6.43
CA ILE A 239 12.12 7.07 -5.85
C ILE A 239 12.06 7.80 -4.51
N ALA A 240 13.14 7.79 -3.72
CA ALA A 240 13.24 8.55 -2.47
C ALA A 240 13.08 10.07 -2.70
N GLY A 241 13.57 10.57 -3.84
CA GLY A 241 13.44 11.96 -4.24
C GLY A 241 12.01 12.45 -4.49
N LEU A 242 11.04 11.53 -4.62
CA LEU A 242 9.63 11.88 -4.84
C LEU A 242 8.87 12.23 -3.54
N GLY A 243 9.45 11.98 -2.37
CA GLY A 243 8.89 12.38 -1.08
C GLY A 243 7.58 11.67 -0.72
N LEU A 244 7.48 10.37 -1.01
CA LEU A 244 6.31 9.54 -0.75
C LEU A 244 6.11 9.26 0.74
N ASP A 245 4.98 8.63 1.09
CA ASP A 245 4.62 8.32 2.49
C ASP A 245 5.37 7.09 3.04
N GLY A 246 5.87 6.21 2.16
CA GLY A 246 6.66 5.05 2.52
C GLY A 246 7.31 4.40 1.30
N TYR A 247 8.19 3.43 1.55
CA TYR A 247 8.97 2.76 0.50
C TYR A 247 9.03 1.26 0.73
N ALA A 248 8.79 0.51 -0.34
CA ALA A 248 8.87 -0.94 -0.32
C ALA A 248 10.06 -1.44 -1.13
N ILE A 249 10.60 -2.60 -0.74
CA ILE A 249 11.51 -3.42 -1.53
C ILE A 249 10.69 -4.55 -2.13
N GLY A 250 10.43 -4.48 -3.43
CA GLY A 250 9.71 -5.50 -4.18
C GLY A 250 10.64 -6.36 -5.03
N GLY A 251 10.09 -7.40 -5.67
CA GLY A 251 10.82 -8.26 -6.59
C GLY A 251 11.96 -9.05 -5.95
N LEU A 252 11.84 -9.37 -4.66
CA LEU A 252 12.61 -10.37 -3.93
C LEU A 252 11.69 -11.51 -3.48
N ALA A 253 12.26 -12.61 -2.99
CA ALA A 253 11.53 -13.86 -2.71
C ALA A 253 10.79 -14.43 -3.96
N VAL A 254 11.39 -14.25 -5.13
CA VAL A 254 10.87 -14.71 -6.43
C VAL A 254 11.78 -15.75 -7.12
N GLY A 255 12.66 -16.39 -6.33
CA GLY A 255 13.52 -17.48 -6.81
C GLY A 255 15.00 -17.36 -6.46
N GLU A 256 15.46 -16.24 -5.91
CA GLU A 256 16.79 -16.10 -5.33
C GLU A 256 16.91 -16.84 -4.00
N ASP A 257 18.13 -17.16 -3.59
CA ASP A 257 18.38 -17.67 -2.25
C ASP A 257 18.27 -16.59 -1.18
N THR A 258 18.16 -17.01 0.06
CA THR A 258 17.93 -16.12 1.20
C THR A 258 19.11 -15.18 1.47
N ASP A 259 20.35 -15.64 1.25
CA ASP A 259 21.55 -14.82 1.45
C ASP A 259 21.62 -13.71 0.42
N GLU A 260 21.24 -14.00 -0.82
CA GLU A 260 21.13 -13.00 -1.88
C GLU A 260 20.06 -11.94 -1.58
N MET A 261 18.90 -12.37 -1.07
CA MET A 261 17.85 -11.47 -0.62
C MET A 261 18.38 -10.50 0.46
N TYR A 262 19.06 -11.03 1.49
CA TYR A 262 19.61 -10.19 2.56
C TYR A 262 20.69 -9.25 2.07
N ARG A 263 21.56 -9.70 1.15
CA ARG A 263 22.57 -8.86 0.53
C ARG A 263 21.96 -7.64 -0.17
N ILE A 264 20.86 -7.84 -0.89
CA ILE A 264 20.14 -6.75 -1.56
C ILE A 264 19.47 -5.80 -0.54
N ILE A 265 18.85 -6.32 0.50
CA ILE A 265 18.26 -5.48 1.55
C ILE A 265 19.35 -4.64 2.23
N ASP A 266 20.48 -5.24 2.56
CA ASP A 266 21.65 -4.59 3.15
C ASP A 266 22.18 -3.44 2.29
N ALA A 267 22.24 -3.64 0.97
CA ALA A 267 22.69 -2.64 0.01
C ALA A 267 21.70 -1.47 -0.15
N VAL A 268 20.39 -1.75 -0.12
CA VAL A 268 19.34 -0.75 -0.36
C VAL A 268 19.01 0.08 0.88
N GLU A 269 19.07 -0.54 2.06
CA GLU A 269 18.63 0.08 3.31
C GLU A 269 19.26 1.46 3.59
N PRO A 270 20.56 1.70 3.41
CA PRO A 270 21.18 3.01 3.65
C PRO A 270 20.65 4.14 2.76
N HIS A 271 20.03 3.80 1.63
CA HIS A 271 19.46 4.73 0.65
C HIS A 271 17.96 4.99 0.88
N MET A 272 17.34 4.25 1.80
CA MET A 272 15.94 4.45 2.16
C MET A 272 15.78 5.62 3.14
N PRO A 273 14.80 6.52 2.96
CA PRO A 273 14.54 7.60 3.91
C PRO A 273 14.34 7.08 5.33
N TYR A 274 15.04 7.72 6.28
CA TYR A 274 15.02 7.29 7.69
C TYR A 274 13.66 7.54 8.37
N ASP A 275 13.01 8.63 8.02
CA ASP A 275 11.73 9.09 8.59
C ASP A 275 10.50 8.50 7.91
N LYS A 276 10.67 7.45 7.10
CA LYS A 276 9.61 6.77 6.37
C LYS A 276 9.57 5.27 6.71
N PRO A 277 8.38 4.65 6.69
CA PRO A 277 8.25 3.21 6.84
C PRO A 277 8.88 2.46 5.65
N ARG A 278 9.46 1.29 5.95
CA ARG A 278 10.17 0.41 5.02
C ARG A 278 9.49 -0.94 4.97
N TYR A 279 9.07 -1.35 3.80
CA TYR A 279 8.29 -2.56 3.60
C TYR A 279 9.01 -3.57 2.71
N LEU A 280 9.23 -4.80 3.20
CA LEU A 280 9.74 -5.92 2.41
C LEU A 280 8.56 -6.78 1.95
N MET A 281 8.31 -6.79 0.64
CA MET A 281 7.13 -7.42 0.05
C MET A 281 7.31 -8.94 -0.10
N GLY A 282 6.27 -9.71 0.27
CA GLY A 282 6.20 -11.15 0.04
C GLY A 282 7.08 -12.01 0.93
N VAL A 283 7.61 -11.45 2.02
CA VAL A 283 8.52 -12.15 2.96
C VAL A 283 7.92 -12.22 4.34
N GLY A 284 7.98 -13.30 4.93
CA GLY A 284 7.41 -14.07 5.58
C GLY A 284 7.72 -15.22 6.51
N THR A 285 8.77 -15.96 6.42
CA THR A 285 9.11 -16.93 7.48
C THR A 285 9.59 -16.19 8.73
N PRO A 286 9.38 -16.75 9.94
CA PRO A 286 9.83 -16.10 11.18
C PRO A 286 11.30 -15.70 11.17
N VAL A 287 12.18 -16.52 10.59
CA VAL A 287 13.62 -16.24 10.49
C VAL A 287 13.85 -15.06 9.53
N ASN A 288 13.23 -15.08 8.35
CA ASN A 288 13.39 -13.99 7.39
C ASN A 288 12.90 -12.65 7.94
N ILE A 289 11.81 -12.66 8.72
CA ILE A 289 11.30 -11.44 9.37
C ILE A 289 12.32 -10.91 10.38
N LEU A 290 12.87 -11.76 11.24
CA LEU A 290 13.85 -11.34 12.25
C LEU A 290 15.12 -10.77 11.61
N GLU A 291 15.66 -11.43 10.60
CA GLU A 291 16.84 -10.96 9.85
C GLU A 291 16.55 -9.64 9.12
N ALA A 292 15.42 -9.52 8.45
CA ALA A 292 15.05 -8.28 7.77
C ALA A 292 14.76 -7.13 8.77
N VAL A 293 14.20 -7.40 9.94
CA VAL A 293 14.09 -6.41 11.03
C VAL A 293 15.47 -5.97 11.48
N HIS A 294 16.42 -6.88 11.64
CA HIS A 294 17.82 -6.54 11.95
C HIS A 294 18.43 -5.63 10.89
N LEU A 295 18.04 -5.79 9.62
CA LEU A 295 18.44 -4.95 8.50
C LEU A 295 17.59 -3.66 8.36
N GLY A 296 16.68 -3.36 9.26
CA GLY A 296 15.95 -2.07 9.30
C GLY A 296 14.61 -2.05 8.59
N VAL A 297 13.99 -3.20 8.31
CA VAL A 297 12.65 -3.30 7.71
C VAL A 297 11.56 -3.21 8.78
N ASP A 298 10.42 -2.60 8.43
CA ASP A 298 9.31 -2.31 9.34
C ASP A 298 8.04 -3.10 9.05
N PHE A 299 7.72 -3.35 7.76
CA PHE A 299 6.48 -3.97 7.30
C PHE A 299 6.76 -5.26 6.53
N PHE A 300 5.88 -6.25 6.72
CA PHE A 300 5.99 -7.57 6.11
C PHE A 300 4.63 -8.11 5.70
N ASP A 301 4.59 -8.93 4.66
CA ASP A 301 3.47 -9.78 4.28
C ASP A 301 3.98 -11.11 3.71
N CYS A 302 3.16 -12.13 3.78
CA CYS A 302 3.41 -13.40 3.10
C CYS A 302 2.10 -14.19 2.95
N VAL A 303 1.99 -15.03 1.91
CA VAL A 303 0.87 -15.95 1.66
C VAL A 303 1.23 -17.39 1.98
#